data_a9b251c7d3c5dbd0fa75665310434933
#
_entry.id   a9b251c7d3c5dbd0fa75665310434933
#
_cell.length_a   1.000
_cell.length_b   1.000
_cell.length_c   1.000
_cell.angle_alpha   90.00
_cell.angle_beta   90.00
_cell.angle_gamma   90.00
#
_symmetry.space_group_name_H-M   'P 1'
#
loop_
_entity.id
_entity.type
_entity.pdbx_description
1 polymer ?
#
loop_
_entity_poly.entity_id
_entity_poly.type
_entity_poly.pdbx_seq_one_letter_code
_entity_poly.pdbx_strand_id
1 'polypeptide(L)'
;MTTPLILYEDAHLVICCKPVGYLSEDDGSEKCMPHWLRQHYREAGKPDYIATVHRLDKITGGVMVFSRRKEITGKLTTLVAQHQITKEYLAVLRGHPEKEEDTLKDLLFRDATHNKSFVVQRMRKGVREASLSYRTLDRTDALTLVRVQLHTGRTHQIRVQFSSRQLPLLGDIRYGSKDPDCTAALWSFRLAFTHPVTKKSVDVTLPPPAQYPWNLFTCDELKR
;
A
#
# COMPACT_ATOMS: atom_id res chain seq x y z
N MET A 1 -0.57 7.16 13.30
CA MET A 1 -0.12 8.46 12.74
C MET A 1 -1.30 9.12 12.07
N THR A 2 -1.63 10.33 12.46
CA THR A 2 -2.77 11.11 11.94
C THR A 2 -2.33 12.16 10.91
N THR A 3 -1.04 12.50 10.89
CA THR A 3 -0.44 13.53 10.01
C THR A 3 0.56 12.89 9.07
N PRO A 4 0.63 13.33 7.79
CA PRO A 4 1.66 12.88 6.86
C PRO A 4 3.08 13.20 7.38
N LEU A 5 4.06 12.37 6.98
CA LEU A 5 5.47 12.51 7.37
C LEU A 5 6.35 12.30 6.14
N ILE A 6 7.28 13.19 5.88
CA ILE A 6 8.32 13.01 4.85
C ILE A 6 9.40 12.07 5.41
N LEU A 7 9.71 11.02 4.65
CA LEU A 7 10.70 9.98 4.97
C LEU A 7 12.00 10.15 4.18
N TYR A 8 11.86 10.62 2.94
CA TYR A 8 12.98 10.92 2.04
C TYR A 8 12.54 11.98 1.05
N GLU A 9 13.41 12.93 0.73
CA GLU A 9 13.21 13.86 -0.36
C GLU A 9 14.52 14.23 -1.07
N ASP A 10 14.39 14.52 -2.36
CA ASP A 10 15.43 15.17 -3.15
C ASP A 10 14.82 16.15 -4.17
N ALA A 11 15.63 16.61 -5.13
CA ALA A 11 15.17 17.53 -6.17
C ALA A 11 14.13 16.93 -7.12
N HIS A 12 13.93 15.59 -7.15
CA HIS A 12 13.18 14.86 -8.16
C HIS A 12 11.93 14.16 -7.62
N LEU A 13 12.01 13.64 -6.40
CA LEU A 13 10.93 12.86 -5.79
C LEU A 13 10.86 13.08 -4.28
N VAL A 14 9.72 12.72 -3.71
CA VAL A 14 9.50 12.68 -2.26
C VAL A 14 8.84 11.35 -1.89
N ILE A 15 9.33 10.73 -0.81
CA ILE A 15 8.72 9.55 -0.21
C ILE A 15 8.18 9.97 1.16
N CYS A 16 6.94 9.66 1.40
CA CYS A 16 6.24 10.06 2.62
C CYS A 16 5.36 8.95 3.16
N CYS A 17 5.01 9.05 4.43
CA CYS A 17 3.96 8.27 5.05
C CYS A 17 2.60 8.88 4.74
N LYS A 18 1.74 8.14 4.04
CA LYS A 18 0.32 8.46 3.92
C LYS A 18 -0.41 7.97 5.16
N PRO A 19 -1.10 8.82 5.93
CA PRO A 19 -1.97 8.36 7.00
C PRO A 19 -3.18 7.59 6.46
N VAL A 20 -3.74 6.71 7.30
CA VAL A 20 -5.06 6.14 7.07
C VAL A 20 -6.10 7.28 6.97
N GLY A 21 -7.02 7.17 6.02
CA GLY A 21 -8.04 8.18 5.79
C GLY A 21 -7.69 9.27 4.76
N TYR A 22 -6.40 9.44 4.41
CA TYR A 22 -5.97 10.33 3.33
C TYR A 22 -6.12 9.66 1.97
N LEU A 23 -6.47 10.45 0.95
CA LEU A 23 -6.46 10.02 -0.44
C LEU A 23 -5.05 10.10 -1.03
N SER A 24 -4.73 9.18 -1.91
CA SER A 24 -3.45 9.14 -2.64
C SER A 24 -3.41 10.12 -3.82
N GLU A 25 -4.57 10.43 -4.38
CA GLU A 25 -4.75 11.30 -5.54
C GLU A 25 -5.42 12.60 -5.12
N ASP A 26 -5.29 13.60 -5.97
CA ASP A 26 -5.94 14.90 -5.79
C ASP A 26 -7.42 14.79 -6.16
N ASP A 27 -8.29 15.08 -5.20
CA ASP A 27 -9.74 15.17 -5.39
C ASP A 27 -10.29 16.56 -5.03
N GLY A 28 -9.36 17.53 -4.82
CA GLY A 28 -9.67 18.89 -4.38
C GLY A 28 -9.89 19.02 -2.86
N SER A 29 -9.80 17.92 -2.08
CA SER A 29 -9.95 17.96 -0.63
C SER A 29 -8.62 18.21 0.08
N GLU A 30 -8.68 18.76 1.29
CA GLU A 30 -7.50 18.93 2.15
C GLU A 30 -6.91 17.59 2.64
N LYS A 31 -7.73 16.52 2.69
CA LYS A 31 -7.30 15.18 3.12
C LYS A 31 -6.80 14.33 1.96
N CYS A 32 -6.03 14.93 1.05
CA CYS A 32 -5.28 14.18 0.05
C CYS A 32 -3.78 14.49 0.13
N MET A 33 -2.96 13.51 -0.24
CA MET A 33 -1.50 13.63 -0.15
C MET A 33 -0.94 14.72 -1.07
N PRO A 34 -1.41 14.89 -2.33
CA PRO A 34 -0.90 15.97 -3.17
C PRO A 34 -1.18 17.37 -2.63
N HIS A 35 -2.35 17.60 -2.01
CA HIS A 35 -2.67 18.89 -1.39
C HIS A 35 -1.70 19.18 -0.23
N TRP A 36 -1.56 18.24 0.69
CA TRP A 36 -0.67 18.38 1.85
C TRP A 36 0.79 18.64 1.43
N LEU A 37 1.31 17.88 0.46
CA LEU A 37 2.68 18.05 -0.03
C LEU A 37 2.89 19.41 -0.70
N ARG A 38 1.93 19.88 -1.53
CA ARG A 38 2.02 21.22 -2.13
C ARG A 38 2.03 22.31 -1.08
N GLN A 39 1.14 22.23 -0.09
CA GLN A 39 1.11 23.20 1.01
C GLN A 39 2.45 23.21 1.75
N HIS A 40 2.97 22.05 2.14
CA HIS A 40 4.25 21.90 2.80
C HIS A 40 5.41 22.59 2.03
N TYR A 41 5.47 22.39 0.70
CA TYR A 41 6.53 23.01 -0.10
C TYR A 41 6.33 24.51 -0.32
N ARG A 42 5.10 25.00 -0.47
CA ARG A 42 4.80 26.45 -0.54
C ARG A 42 5.21 27.17 0.72
N GLU A 43 4.85 26.63 1.87
CA GLU A 43 5.24 27.19 3.18
C GLU A 43 6.76 27.24 3.38
N ALA A 44 7.48 26.27 2.80
CA ALA A 44 8.95 26.25 2.79
C ALA A 44 9.59 27.10 1.67
N GLY A 45 8.82 27.84 0.85
CA GLY A 45 9.32 28.62 -0.27
C GLY A 45 9.95 27.79 -1.40
N LYS A 46 9.56 26.51 -1.52
CA LYS A 46 10.07 25.56 -2.52
C LYS A 46 9.07 25.34 -3.65
N PRO A 47 9.52 24.89 -4.86
CA PRO A 47 8.61 24.48 -5.92
C PRO A 47 7.64 23.40 -5.45
N ASP A 48 6.34 23.59 -5.74
CA ASP A 48 5.24 22.78 -5.21
C ASP A 48 4.65 21.79 -6.22
N TYR A 49 5.32 21.54 -7.33
CA TYR A 49 4.87 20.51 -8.28
C TYR A 49 4.90 19.13 -7.62
N ILE A 50 3.73 18.49 -7.57
CA ILE A 50 3.54 17.13 -7.03
C ILE A 50 2.67 16.33 -7.99
N ALA A 51 3.14 15.14 -8.37
CA ALA A 51 2.39 14.19 -9.17
C ALA A 51 2.36 12.80 -8.52
N THR A 52 1.17 12.22 -8.47
CA THR A 52 0.94 10.85 -7.99
C THR A 52 1.38 9.86 -9.08
N VAL A 53 2.20 8.87 -8.70
CA VAL A 53 2.69 7.83 -9.63
C VAL A 53 2.16 6.43 -9.29
N HIS A 54 1.71 6.22 -8.07
CA HIS A 54 0.99 5.01 -7.61
C HIS A 54 0.02 5.36 -6.48
N ARG A 55 -0.82 4.40 -6.10
CA ARG A 55 -1.89 4.64 -5.14
C ARG A 55 -1.89 3.62 -4.01
N LEU A 56 -2.31 4.07 -2.83
CA LEU A 56 -2.82 3.24 -1.74
C LEU A 56 -4.33 3.49 -1.59
N ASP A 57 -5.06 2.51 -1.10
CA ASP A 57 -6.47 2.69 -0.73
C ASP A 57 -6.58 3.76 0.38
N LYS A 58 -7.72 4.44 0.47
CA LYS A 58 -7.98 5.45 1.51
C LYS A 58 -7.73 4.89 2.92
N ILE A 59 -8.10 3.63 3.13
CA ILE A 59 -7.96 2.93 4.42
C ILE A 59 -6.58 2.33 4.66
N THR A 60 -5.67 2.36 3.68
CA THR A 60 -4.29 1.85 3.79
C THR A 60 -3.36 3.00 4.09
N GLY A 61 -2.58 2.88 5.16
CA GLY A 61 -1.51 3.81 5.48
C GLY A 61 -0.14 3.31 5.03
N GLY A 62 0.90 4.15 5.18
CA GLY A 62 2.30 3.75 4.95
C GLY A 62 3.00 4.48 3.82
N VAL A 63 4.07 3.87 3.34
CA VAL A 63 5.04 4.50 2.45
C VAL A 63 4.50 4.70 1.04
N MET A 64 4.60 5.94 0.53
CA MET A 64 4.29 6.33 -0.84
C MET A 64 5.37 7.22 -1.44
N VAL A 65 5.59 7.10 -2.78
CA VAL A 65 6.45 8.00 -3.55
C VAL A 65 5.63 8.90 -4.46
N PHE A 66 6.04 10.18 -4.56
CA PHE A 66 5.49 11.17 -5.48
C PHE A 66 6.61 11.81 -6.30
N SER A 67 6.28 12.24 -7.52
CA SER A 67 7.19 13.02 -8.33
C SER A 67 7.13 14.50 -7.92
N ARG A 68 8.29 15.14 -7.85
CA ARG A 68 8.45 16.58 -7.61
C ARG A 68 8.80 17.37 -8.86
N ARG A 69 8.90 16.70 -10.02
CA ARG A 69 9.20 17.32 -11.30
C ARG A 69 8.45 16.65 -12.43
N LYS A 70 7.92 17.48 -13.36
CA LYS A 70 7.14 17.00 -14.51
C LYS A 70 7.92 16.01 -15.37
N GLU A 71 9.21 16.30 -15.60
CA GLU A 71 10.11 15.50 -16.44
C GLU A 71 10.41 14.12 -15.85
N ILE A 72 10.22 13.96 -14.52
CA ILE A 72 10.50 12.71 -13.80
C ILE A 72 9.24 11.86 -13.63
N THR A 73 8.06 12.47 -13.69
CA THR A 73 6.79 11.79 -13.52
C THR A 73 6.65 10.58 -14.45
N GLY A 74 6.94 10.76 -15.75
CA GLY A 74 6.88 9.66 -16.71
C GLY A 74 7.84 8.52 -16.40
N LYS A 75 9.07 8.83 -15.96
CA LYS A 75 10.06 7.82 -15.56
C LYS A 75 9.60 7.00 -14.35
N LEU A 76 9.08 7.67 -13.31
CA LEU A 76 8.54 6.98 -12.13
C LEU A 76 7.30 6.15 -12.47
N THR A 77 6.40 6.66 -13.30
CA THR A 77 5.23 5.91 -13.77
C THR A 77 5.64 4.65 -14.55
N THR A 78 6.69 4.74 -15.37
CA THR A 78 7.26 3.59 -16.08
C THR A 78 7.81 2.53 -15.11
N LEU A 79 8.57 2.95 -14.07
CA LEU A 79 9.04 2.01 -13.03
C LEU A 79 7.88 1.28 -12.34
N VAL A 80 6.79 2.00 -12.04
CA VAL A 80 5.57 1.40 -11.46
C VAL A 80 4.93 0.41 -12.43
N ALA A 81 4.75 0.79 -13.70
CA ALA A 81 4.10 -0.03 -14.73
C ALA A 81 4.90 -1.29 -15.07
N GLN A 82 6.22 -1.21 -15.02
CA GLN A 82 7.15 -2.32 -15.28
C GLN A 82 7.46 -3.15 -14.02
N HIS A 83 6.78 -2.90 -12.90
CA HIS A 83 7.00 -3.61 -11.63
C HIS A 83 8.45 -3.52 -11.11
N GLN A 84 9.16 -2.44 -11.43
CA GLN A 84 10.54 -2.17 -11.00
C GLN A 84 10.61 -1.44 -9.64
N ILE A 85 9.49 -1.24 -8.98
CA ILE A 85 9.39 -0.79 -7.60
C ILE A 85 8.96 -1.98 -6.74
N THR A 86 9.83 -2.43 -5.87
CA THR A 86 9.47 -3.40 -4.83
C THR A 86 8.52 -2.74 -3.86
N LYS A 87 7.35 -3.35 -3.67
CA LYS A 87 6.30 -2.90 -2.75
C LYS A 87 5.98 -4.01 -1.77
N GLU A 88 6.30 -3.78 -0.50
CA GLU A 88 5.99 -4.72 0.54
C GLU A 88 5.01 -4.12 1.54
N TYR A 89 4.12 -4.97 2.01
CA TYR A 89 3.06 -4.59 2.94
C TYR A 89 3.11 -5.49 4.17
N LEU A 90 2.65 -4.97 5.30
CA LEU A 90 2.24 -5.77 6.44
C LEU A 90 0.72 -5.85 6.45
N ALA A 91 0.18 -7.03 6.72
CA ALA A 91 -1.25 -7.26 6.84
C ALA A 91 -1.56 -8.19 8.02
N VAL A 92 -2.64 -7.89 8.75
CA VAL A 92 -3.15 -8.80 9.78
C VAL A 92 -4.36 -9.51 9.19
N LEU A 93 -4.28 -10.84 9.12
CA LEU A 93 -5.33 -11.72 8.63
C LEU A 93 -6.15 -12.25 9.81
N ARG A 94 -7.46 -12.45 9.59
CA ARG A 94 -8.29 -13.23 10.48
C ARG A 94 -8.18 -14.71 10.12
N GLY A 95 -7.72 -15.52 11.07
CA GLY A 95 -7.39 -16.94 10.86
C GLY A 95 -5.94 -17.15 10.45
N HIS A 96 -5.64 -18.36 10.03
CA HIS A 96 -4.31 -18.83 9.75
C HIS A 96 -4.21 -19.40 8.34
N PRO A 97 -3.29 -18.88 7.50
CA PRO A 97 -2.98 -19.54 6.23
C PRO A 97 -2.48 -20.97 6.46
N GLU A 98 -2.82 -21.89 5.54
CA GLU A 98 -2.34 -23.27 5.60
C GLU A 98 -0.83 -23.38 5.44
N LYS A 99 -0.21 -22.45 4.67
CA LYS A 99 1.22 -22.39 4.44
C LYS A 99 1.83 -21.18 5.11
N GLU A 100 3.06 -21.32 5.60
CA GLU A 100 3.83 -20.20 6.15
C GLU A 100 4.20 -19.16 5.07
N GLU A 101 4.40 -19.61 3.85
CA GLU A 101 4.67 -18.78 2.68
C GLU A 101 4.01 -19.37 1.44
N ASP A 102 3.49 -18.52 0.58
CA ASP A 102 2.91 -18.93 -0.71
C ASP A 102 2.89 -17.77 -1.70
N THR A 103 2.64 -18.10 -2.98
CA THR A 103 2.39 -17.12 -4.04
C THR A 103 0.96 -17.27 -4.53
N LEU A 104 0.16 -16.24 -4.31
CA LEU A 104 -1.23 -16.18 -4.73
C LEU A 104 -1.31 -15.61 -6.15
N LYS A 105 -1.93 -16.37 -7.06
CA LYS A 105 -2.21 -15.96 -8.45
C LYS A 105 -3.70 -16.09 -8.72
N ASP A 106 -4.33 -14.99 -9.10
CA ASP A 106 -5.78 -14.93 -9.35
C ASP A 106 -6.09 -14.04 -10.55
N LEU A 107 -7.28 -14.21 -11.11
CA LEU A 107 -7.89 -13.30 -12.05
C LEU A 107 -8.80 -12.34 -11.29
N LEU A 108 -8.56 -11.03 -11.40
CA LEU A 108 -9.36 -10.03 -10.70
C LEU A 108 -10.21 -9.21 -11.68
N PHE A 109 -11.48 -9.08 -11.36
CA PHE A 109 -12.42 -8.16 -11.97
C PHE A 109 -12.73 -7.01 -11.02
N ARG A 110 -12.62 -5.76 -11.51
CA ARG A 110 -13.00 -4.58 -10.74
C ARG A 110 -14.40 -4.12 -11.14
N ASP A 111 -15.32 -4.14 -10.19
CA ASP A 111 -16.58 -3.42 -10.28
C ASP A 111 -16.37 -1.96 -9.87
N ALA A 112 -16.39 -1.07 -10.85
CA ALA A 112 -16.18 0.36 -10.61
C ALA A 112 -17.38 1.00 -9.90
N THR A 113 -18.60 0.51 -10.14
CA THR A 113 -19.85 1.04 -9.56
C THR A 113 -19.87 0.83 -8.04
N HIS A 114 -19.49 -0.35 -7.59
CA HIS A 114 -19.44 -0.69 -6.16
C HIS A 114 -18.06 -0.45 -5.53
N ASN A 115 -17.07 0.02 -6.33
CA ASN A 115 -15.68 0.16 -5.93
C ASN A 115 -15.16 -1.09 -5.20
N LYS A 116 -15.37 -2.26 -5.80
CA LYS A 116 -15.01 -3.57 -5.24
C LYS A 116 -14.35 -4.45 -6.29
N SER A 117 -13.36 -5.25 -5.90
CA SER A 117 -12.73 -6.26 -6.75
C SER A 117 -13.20 -7.66 -6.36
N PHE A 118 -13.21 -8.56 -7.32
CA PHE A 118 -13.62 -9.95 -7.15
C PHE A 118 -12.59 -10.87 -7.81
N VAL A 119 -12.35 -12.03 -7.20
CA VAL A 119 -11.69 -13.15 -7.87
C VAL A 119 -12.68 -13.81 -8.80
N VAL A 120 -12.28 -14.06 -10.05
CA VAL A 120 -13.09 -14.69 -11.08
C VAL A 120 -12.34 -15.86 -11.72
N GLN A 121 -13.07 -16.81 -12.30
CA GLN A 121 -12.47 -18.05 -12.83
C GLN A 121 -12.07 -17.95 -14.32
N ARG A 122 -12.55 -16.92 -15.03
CA ARG A 122 -12.36 -16.83 -16.49
C ARG A 122 -11.86 -15.46 -16.90
N MET A 123 -10.90 -15.43 -17.82
CA MET A 123 -10.45 -14.21 -18.47
C MET A 123 -11.57 -13.65 -19.36
N ARG A 124 -11.86 -12.37 -19.23
CA ARG A 124 -12.79 -11.60 -20.07
C ARG A 124 -12.44 -10.12 -20.05
N LYS A 125 -13.13 -9.31 -20.80
CA LYS A 125 -12.92 -7.84 -20.81
C LYS A 125 -13.02 -7.27 -19.38
N GLY A 126 -12.03 -6.49 -18.97
CA GLY A 126 -11.96 -5.88 -17.64
C GLY A 126 -11.33 -6.77 -16.55
N VAL A 127 -11.09 -8.04 -16.82
CA VAL A 127 -10.35 -8.94 -15.91
C VAL A 127 -8.83 -8.74 -16.12
N ARG A 128 -8.08 -8.83 -15.03
CA ARG A 128 -6.62 -8.71 -15.02
C ARG A 128 -6.01 -9.79 -14.13
N GLU A 129 -4.85 -10.29 -14.52
CA GLU A 129 -4.03 -11.13 -13.67
C GLU A 129 -3.48 -10.35 -12.47
N ALA A 130 -3.44 -11.01 -11.33
CA ALA A 130 -2.92 -10.50 -10.07
C ALA A 130 -2.05 -11.54 -9.40
N SER A 131 -0.87 -11.12 -8.95
CA SER A 131 0.07 -11.98 -8.24
C SER A 131 0.71 -11.24 -7.07
N LEU A 132 0.77 -11.91 -5.93
CA LEU A 132 1.53 -11.51 -4.75
C LEU A 132 2.18 -12.74 -4.12
N SER A 133 3.25 -12.56 -3.37
CA SER A 133 3.74 -13.56 -2.44
C SER A 133 3.60 -13.05 -1.01
N TYR A 134 3.47 -13.96 -0.06
CA TYR A 134 3.44 -13.64 1.36
C TYR A 134 4.27 -14.62 2.17
N ARG A 135 4.70 -14.18 3.35
CA ARG A 135 5.22 -15.03 4.42
C ARG A 135 4.60 -14.63 5.75
N THR A 136 4.33 -15.59 6.60
CA THR A 136 3.91 -15.39 7.98
C THR A 136 5.09 -14.85 8.79
N LEU A 137 4.83 -13.85 9.62
CA LEU A 137 5.81 -13.26 10.53
C LEU A 137 5.54 -13.65 11.98
N ASP A 138 4.26 -13.66 12.38
CA ASP A 138 3.85 -13.90 13.75
C ASP A 138 2.37 -14.31 13.82
N ARG A 139 1.94 -14.94 14.90
CA ARG A 139 0.57 -15.41 15.12
C ARG A 139 0.09 -15.18 16.54
N THR A 140 -1.21 -14.97 16.67
CA THR A 140 -1.98 -15.16 17.91
C THR A 140 -2.96 -16.31 17.72
N ASP A 141 -3.79 -16.64 18.72
CA ASP A 141 -4.78 -17.72 18.59
C ASP A 141 -5.78 -17.54 17.42
N ALA A 142 -6.05 -16.31 17.03
CA ALA A 142 -7.08 -16.00 16.01
C ALA A 142 -6.57 -15.18 14.81
N LEU A 143 -5.35 -14.65 14.88
CA LEU A 143 -4.82 -13.70 13.89
C LEU A 143 -3.44 -14.11 13.40
N THR A 144 -3.13 -13.72 12.18
CA THR A 144 -1.81 -13.92 11.59
C THR A 144 -1.28 -12.61 11.02
N LEU A 145 -0.09 -12.21 11.40
CA LEU A 145 0.66 -11.14 10.77
C LEU A 145 1.45 -11.71 9.60
N VAL A 146 1.25 -11.14 8.42
CA VAL A 146 1.97 -11.53 7.20
C VAL A 146 2.69 -10.34 6.57
N ARG A 147 3.87 -10.60 6.00
CA ARG A 147 4.55 -9.70 5.07
C ARG A 147 4.18 -10.10 3.64
N VAL A 148 3.71 -9.16 2.86
CA VAL A 148 3.21 -9.36 1.50
C VAL A 148 4.08 -8.59 0.53
N GLN A 149 4.57 -9.25 -0.52
CA GLN A 149 5.22 -8.60 -1.65
C GLN A 149 4.27 -8.60 -2.86
N LEU A 150 3.96 -7.41 -3.37
CA LEU A 150 3.15 -7.27 -4.58
C LEU A 150 3.99 -7.43 -5.85
N HIS A 151 3.61 -8.39 -6.72
CA HIS A 151 4.14 -8.54 -8.08
C HIS A 151 3.29 -7.75 -9.09
N THR A 152 2.02 -7.52 -8.79
CA THR A 152 1.09 -6.66 -9.54
C THR A 152 0.41 -5.68 -8.59
N GLY A 153 -0.20 -4.61 -9.10
CA GLY A 153 -0.86 -3.58 -8.28
C GLY A 153 -2.32 -3.35 -8.69
N ARG A 154 -3.20 -4.35 -8.52
CA ARG A 154 -4.63 -4.21 -8.85
C ARG A 154 -5.39 -3.58 -7.68
N THR A 155 -6.51 -2.93 -7.98
CA THR A 155 -7.36 -2.32 -6.95
C THR A 155 -7.78 -3.36 -5.92
N HIS A 156 -7.56 -3.05 -4.64
CA HIS A 156 -7.86 -3.91 -3.48
C HIS A 156 -7.21 -5.32 -3.55
N GLN A 157 -6.11 -5.49 -4.27
CA GLN A 157 -5.56 -6.80 -4.60
C GLN A 157 -5.32 -7.67 -3.36
N ILE A 158 -4.55 -7.21 -2.39
CA ILE A 158 -4.23 -7.96 -1.16
C ILE A 158 -5.52 -8.34 -0.44
N ARG A 159 -6.44 -7.39 -0.30
CA ARG A 159 -7.72 -7.54 0.41
C ARG A 159 -8.59 -8.63 -0.21
N VAL A 160 -8.78 -8.61 -1.53
CA VAL A 160 -9.64 -9.59 -2.22
C VAL A 160 -8.99 -10.96 -2.32
N GLN A 161 -7.67 -11.06 -2.54
CA GLN A 161 -6.99 -12.35 -2.67
C GLN A 161 -6.99 -13.13 -1.34
N PHE A 162 -6.78 -12.48 -0.21
CA PHE A 162 -6.91 -13.16 1.09
C PHE A 162 -8.37 -13.45 1.45
N SER A 163 -9.28 -12.50 1.23
CA SER A 163 -10.70 -12.71 1.50
C SER A 163 -11.29 -13.88 0.71
N SER A 164 -10.90 -14.07 -0.55
CA SER A 164 -11.36 -15.19 -1.38
C SER A 164 -10.93 -16.58 -0.85
N ARG A 165 -9.96 -16.59 0.06
CA ARG A 165 -9.44 -17.77 0.78
C ARG A 165 -9.96 -17.87 2.21
N GLN A 166 -11.04 -17.14 2.54
CA GLN A 166 -11.63 -17.08 3.89
C GLN A 166 -10.68 -16.52 4.96
N LEU A 167 -9.68 -15.74 4.55
CA LEU A 167 -8.71 -15.07 5.40
C LEU A 167 -8.81 -13.53 5.23
N PRO A 168 -9.97 -12.90 5.50
CA PRO A 168 -10.10 -11.46 5.34
C PRO A 168 -9.11 -10.72 6.24
N LEU A 169 -8.65 -9.56 5.80
CA LEU A 169 -7.85 -8.68 6.65
C LEU A 169 -8.70 -8.20 7.83
N LEU A 170 -8.11 -8.17 9.01
CA LEU A 170 -8.77 -7.67 10.21
C LEU A 170 -9.27 -6.22 9.96
N GLY A 171 -10.51 -5.94 10.32
CA GLY A 171 -11.16 -4.62 10.11
C GLY A 171 -11.61 -4.35 8.68
N ASP A 172 -11.39 -5.26 7.71
CA ASP A 172 -11.85 -5.07 6.33
C ASP A 172 -13.30 -5.51 6.14
N ILE A 173 -14.24 -4.71 6.62
CA ILE A 173 -15.68 -4.98 6.54
C ILE A 173 -16.15 -5.18 5.08
N ARG A 174 -15.58 -4.44 4.12
CA ARG A 174 -15.92 -4.59 2.70
C ARG A 174 -15.62 -5.98 2.15
N TYR A 175 -14.63 -6.64 2.70
CA TYR A 175 -14.17 -7.97 2.29
C TYR A 175 -14.42 -9.07 3.33
N GLY A 176 -15.36 -8.84 4.27
CA GLY A 176 -15.92 -9.89 5.12
C GLY A 176 -15.37 -9.97 6.54
N SER A 177 -14.52 -9.04 6.96
CA SER A 177 -14.21 -8.91 8.38
C SER A 177 -15.44 -8.43 9.15
N LYS A 178 -15.60 -8.90 10.38
CA LYS A 178 -16.66 -8.47 11.30
C LYS A 178 -16.13 -7.59 12.43
N ASP A 179 -14.87 -7.19 12.36
CA ASP A 179 -14.19 -6.44 13.42
C ASP A 179 -14.35 -4.93 13.18
N PRO A 180 -15.09 -4.21 14.04
CA PRO A 180 -15.30 -2.77 13.88
C PRO A 180 -14.18 -1.91 14.49
N ASP A 181 -13.31 -2.52 15.33
CA ASP A 181 -12.36 -1.78 16.17
C ASP A 181 -11.17 -1.19 15.44
N CYS A 182 -10.98 -1.57 14.17
CA CYS A 182 -9.97 -0.97 13.30
C CYS A 182 -10.45 -0.91 11.85
N THR A 183 -9.81 -0.07 11.06
CA THR A 183 -9.88 -0.15 9.59
C THR A 183 -9.07 -1.34 9.12
N ALA A 184 -9.20 -1.74 7.83
CA ALA A 184 -8.43 -2.86 7.29
C ALA A 184 -6.95 -2.76 7.69
N ALA A 185 -6.47 -3.75 8.46
CA ALA A 185 -5.10 -3.83 8.95
C ALA A 185 -4.14 -4.14 7.80
N LEU A 186 -3.88 -3.12 6.99
CA LEU A 186 -2.99 -3.14 5.83
C LEU A 186 -2.10 -1.91 5.84
N TRP A 187 -0.79 -2.11 5.77
CA TRP A 187 0.21 -1.06 5.85
C TRP A 187 1.24 -1.20 4.76
N SER A 188 1.47 -0.15 3.96
CA SER A 188 2.56 -0.09 3.00
C SER A 188 3.87 0.07 3.77
N PHE A 189 4.59 -1.03 3.92
CA PHE A 189 5.72 -1.16 4.82
C PHE A 189 7.02 -0.68 4.20
N ARG A 190 7.29 -1.06 2.93
CA ARG A 190 8.56 -0.79 2.26
C ARG A 190 8.36 -0.46 0.78
N LEU A 191 9.12 0.52 0.32
CA LEU A 191 9.34 0.80 -1.10
C LEU A 191 10.83 0.77 -1.40
N ALA A 192 11.24 -0.02 -2.43
CA ALA A 192 12.63 -0.04 -2.88
C ALA A 192 12.69 -0.02 -4.41
N PHE A 193 13.58 0.81 -4.96
CA PHE A 193 13.78 0.94 -6.41
C PHE A 193 15.10 1.66 -6.72
N THR A 194 15.54 1.56 -7.99
CA THR A 194 16.66 2.38 -8.49
C THR A 194 16.15 3.76 -8.87
N HIS A 195 16.74 4.80 -8.29
CA HIS A 195 16.35 6.19 -8.57
C HIS A 195 16.51 6.52 -10.07
N PRO A 196 15.46 7.03 -10.75
CA PRO A 196 15.44 7.15 -12.22
C PRO A 196 16.46 8.15 -12.79
N VAL A 197 17.01 9.05 -11.96
CA VAL A 197 18.00 10.05 -12.38
C VAL A 197 19.38 9.70 -11.83
N THR A 198 19.52 9.60 -10.50
CA THR A 198 20.83 9.42 -9.83
C THR A 198 21.35 8.00 -9.92
N LYS A 199 20.51 7.03 -10.32
CA LYS A 199 20.82 5.59 -10.39
C LYS A 199 21.20 4.95 -9.04
N LYS A 200 21.10 5.69 -7.95
CA LYS A 200 21.32 5.15 -6.60
C LYS A 200 20.13 4.30 -6.16
N SER A 201 20.38 3.32 -5.30
CA SER A 201 19.33 2.56 -4.63
C SER A 201 18.58 3.47 -3.66
N VAL A 202 17.26 3.43 -3.73
CA VAL A 202 16.35 4.04 -2.76
C VAL A 202 15.62 2.89 -2.08
N ASP A 203 15.69 2.83 -0.75
CA ASP A 203 15.04 1.80 0.06
C ASP A 203 14.51 2.45 1.33
N VAL A 204 13.20 2.54 1.45
CA VAL A 204 12.53 3.20 2.56
C VAL A 204 11.56 2.24 3.20
N THR A 205 11.73 2.03 4.51
CA THR A 205 10.91 1.17 5.34
C THR A 205 10.29 2.00 6.47
N LEU A 206 9.02 1.76 6.76
CA LEU A 206 8.33 2.39 7.88
C LEU A 206 7.38 1.37 8.54
N PRO A 207 7.65 0.95 9.78
CA PRO A 207 6.72 0.15 10.56
C PRO A 207 5.36 0.84 10.76
N PRO A 208 4.27 0.08 10.90
CA PRO A 208 2.98 0.63 11.28
C PRO A 208 3.05 1.26 12.69
N PRO A 209 2.07 2.10 13.05
CA PRO A 209 2.00 2.64 14.42
C PRO A 209 1.88 1.52 15.44
N ALA A 210 2.56 1.65 16.60
CA ALA A 210 2.51 0.69 17.72
C ALA A 210 1.17 0.78 18.46
N GLN A 211 0.07 0.45 17.78
CA GLN A 211 -1.30 0.44 18.26
C GLN A 211 -2.04 -0.79 17.73
N TYR A 212 -3.24 -1.06 18.24
CA TYR A 212 -4.08 -2.15 17.73
C TYR A 212 -4.31 -2.05 16.22
N PRO A 213 -4.18 -3.16 15.48
CA PRO A 213 -3.86 -4.51 15.95
C PRO A 213 -2.37 -4.86 15.92
N TRP A 214 -1.49 -3.95 15.53
CA TRP A 214 -0.06 -4.20 15.31
C TRP A 214 0.68 -4.53 16.62
N ASN A 215 0.25 -3.95 17.73
CA ASN A 215 0.81 -4.19 19.06
C ASN A 215 0.49 -5.56 19.67
N LEU A 216 -0.28 -6.40 18.96
CA LEU A 216 -0.53 -7.80 19.35
C LEU A 216 0.61 -8.74 18.94
N PHE A 217 1.56 -8.27 18.14
CA PHE A 217 2.63 -9.07 17.56
C PHE A 217 4.01 -8.55 17.98
N THR A 218 5.00 -9.47 18.02
CA THR A 218 6.38 -9.18 18.41
C THR A 218 7.35 -9.71 17.36
N CYS A 219 7.57 -8.96 16.29
CA CYS A 219 8.54 -9.30 15.24
C CYS A 219 9.42 -8.10 14.90
N ASP A 220 10.55 -8.36 14.22
CA ASP A 220 11.53 -7.31 13.89
C ASP A 220 10.96 -6.25 12.95
N GLU A 221 10.04 -6.63 12.06
CA GLU A 221 9.36 -5.72 11.15
C GLU A 221 8.51 -4.65 11.85
N LEU A 222 8.15 -4.84 13.10
CA LEU A 222 7.37 -3.89 13.91
C LEU A 222 8.24 -3.00 14.81
N LYS A 223 9.53 -3.31 14.94
CA LYS A 223 10.47 -2.47 15.71
C LYS A 223 10.79 -1.19 14.95
N ARG A 224 10.90 -0.08 15.67
CA ARG A 224 11.29 1.25 15.16
C ARG A 224 12.74 1.55 15.44
#